data_76aa97327290bcdea12cdee1b6042c84
#
_entry.id   76aa97327290bcdea12cdee1b6042c84
#
_cell.length_a   1.000
_cell.length_b   1.000
_cell.length_c   1.000
_cell.angle_alpha   90.00
_cell.angle_beta   90.00
_cell.angle_gamma   90.00
#
_symmetry.space_group_name_H-M   'P 1'
#
loop_
_entity.id
_entity.type
_entity.pdbx_description
1 polymer ?
#
loop_
_entity_poly.entity_id
_entity_poly.type
_entity_poly.pdbx_seq_one_letter_code
_entity_poly.pdbx_strand_id
1 'polypeptide(L)'
;RLRIESTVIPNVFDFENPPIKSDGYGDDFKKEMGISSDEIIVLQPTRIVPRKGIELAISLCSKIQKKLDKKICLVVSHLYGDEGSQYYEDLVKLALENSLKVVWAGERVGESRGLNHAGEKIYNLWDIYPMADFVTYPSLYEGFGNALLETFYFSKPVLVNRYQVYKDDIEPYGFKVVSIDGEITENTVKDTIKLLSDDSLVEEWTTHNYSICEEYFSHKLLRSTLEKLVSRSLE
;
A
#
# COMPACT_ATOMS: atom_id res chain seq x y z
N ARG A 1 -15.30 -26.10 23.70
CA ARG A 1 -14.54 -25.72 22.46
C ARG A 1 -13.64 -26.89 22.12
N LEU A 2 -13.87 -27.51 20.99
CA LEU A 2 -12.94 -28.49 20.42
C LEU A 2 -11.64 -27.76 20.14
N ARG A 3 -10.49 -28.20 20.67
CA ARG A 3 -9.16 -27.75 20.28
C ARG A 3 -8.85 -28.47 18.97
N ILE A 4 -9.07 -27.79 17.85
CA ILE A 4 -8.67 -28.28 16.55
C ILE A 4 -7.31 -27.63 16.27
N GLU A 5 -6.28 -28.46 16.02
CA GLU A 5 -5.01 -27.95 15.50
C GLU A 5 -5.28 -27.35 14.11
N SER A 6 -4.85 -26.12 13.92
CA SER A 6 -4.98 -25.41 12.65
C SER A 6 -3.61 -24.88 12.22
N THR A 7 -3.36 -24.91 10.92
CA THR A 7 -2.17 -24.30 10.33
C THR A 7 -2.62 -23.08 9.55
N VAL A 8 -2.04 -21.92 9.87
CA VAL A 8 -2.28 -20.69 9.11
C VAL A 8 -1.47 -20.77 7.81
N ILE A 9 -2.16 -20.57 6.68
CA ILE A 9 -1.55 -20.42 5.38
C ILE A 9 -1.70 -18.94 5.01
N PRO A 10 -0.60 -18.17 4.97
CA PRO A 10 -0.66 -16.76 4.61
C PRO A 10 -0.93 -16.57 3.11
N ASN A 11 -1.34 -15.37 2.72
CA ASN A 11 -1.28 -14.96 1.33
C ASN A 11 0.19 -14.85 0.91
N VAL A 12 0.48 -15.20 -0.35
CA VAL A 12 1.86 -15.33 -0.85
C VAL A 12 2.03 -14.67 -2.20
N PHE A 13 3.29 -14.33 -2.52
CA PHE A 13 3.70 -13.75 -3.79
C PHE A 13 4.76 -14.60 -4.47
N ASP A 14 4.92 -14.41 -5.78
CA ASP A 14 5.91 -15.11 -6.60
C ASP A 14 7.25 -14.36 -6.58
N PHE A 15 8.09 -14.67 -5.60
CA PHE A 15 9.45 -14.12 -5.49
C PHE A 15 10.45 -14.81 -6.44
N GLU A 16 10.09 -15.95 -7.03
CA GLU A 16 10.93 -16.61 -8.05
C GLU A 16 10.84 -15.87 -9.38
N ASN A 17 9.68 -15.23 -9.65
CA ASN A 17 9.44 -14.40 -10.84
C ASN A 17 8.91 -13.01 -10.40
N PRO A 18 9.77 -12.16 -9.80
CA PRO A 18 9.32 -10.87 -9.32
C PRO A 18 8.82 -9.98 -10.47
N PRO A 19 7.90 -9.04 -10.21
CA PRO A 19 7.37 -8.17 -11.24
C PRO A 19 8.49 -7.37 -11.88
N ILE A 20 8.39 -7.17 -13.17
CA ILE A 20 9.25 -6.24 -13.90
C ILE A 20 8.97 -4.84 -13.32
N LYS A 21 10.01 -4.18 -12.81
CA LYS A 21 9.89 -2.86 -12.15
C LYS A 21 9.25 -1.80 -13.05
N SER A 22 9.47 -1.86 -14.36
CA SER A 22 8.74 -1.12 -15.39
C SER A 22 8.95 -1.80 -16.74
N ASP A 23 7.86 -2.01 -17.48
CA ASP A 23 7.88 -2.44 -18.89
C ASP A 23 7.50 -1.27 -19.83
N GLY A 24 7.50 -0.05 -19.29
CA GLY A 24 7.13 1.17 -20.00
C GLY A 24 5.64 1.46 -20.05
N TYR A 25 4.78 0.51 -19.65
CA TYR A 25 3.33 0.75 -19.71
C TYR A 25 2.88 1.83 -18.74
N GLY A 26 3.45 1.90 -17.54
CA GLY A 26 3.12 2.88 -16.51
C GLY A 26 3.77 4.26 -16.69
N ASP A 27 4.74 4.43 -17.59
CA ASP A 27 5.62 5.61 -17.65
C ASP A 27 4.88 6.94 -17.87
N ASP A 28 3.73 6.90 -18.54
CA ASP A 28 2.89 8.07 -18.79
C ASP A 28 1.90 8.38 -17.66
N PHE A 29 1.80 7.54 -16.63
CA PHE A 29 0.81 7.67 -15.54
C PHE A 29 0.81 9.06 -14.90
N LYS A 30 1.99 9.59 -14.53
CA LYS A 30 2.10 10.94 -13.95
C LYS A 30 1.47 11.98 -14.86
N LYS A 31 1.81 11.97 -16.15
CA LYS A 31 1.29 12.91 -17.14
C LYS A 31 -0.22 12.77 -17.31
N GLU A 32 -0.71 11.56 -17.49
CA GLU A 32 -2.13 11.26 -17.67
C GLU A 32 -2.99 11.65 -16.46
N MET A 33 -2.41 11.56 -15.27
CA MET A 33 -3.07 11.98 -14.00
C MET A 33 -2.79 13.46 -13.65
N GLY A 34 -2.12 14.23 -14.50
CA GLY A 34 -1.79 15.62 -14.22
C GLY A 34 -0.86 15.80 -13.03
N ILE A 35 0.02 14.83 -12.75
CA ILE A 35 1.01 14.87 -11.67
C ILE A 35 2.32 15.40 -12.24
N SER A 36 2.85 16.47 -11.65
CA SER A 36 4.13 17.05 -12.07
C SER A 36 5.30 16.15 -11.69
N SER A 37 6.39 16.23 -12.45
CA SER A 37 7.58 15.39 -12.22
C SER A 37 8.26 15.64 -10.87
N ASP A 38 8.09 16.84 -10.30
CA ASP A 38 8.64 17.29 -9.03
C ASP A 38 7.74 16.99 -7.82
N GLU A 39 6.52 16.48 -8.05
CA GLU A 39 5.62 16.09 -6.99
C GLU A 39 6.01 14.71 -6.41
N ILE A 40 6.01 14.61 -5.08
CA ILE A 40 6.13 13.34 -4.36
C ILE A 40 4.81 12.60 -4.45
N ILE A 41 4.85 11.35 -4.93
CA ILE A 41 3.67 10.48 -4.97
C ILE A 41 3.57 9.66 -3.70
N VAL A 42 2.48 9.89 -2.95
CA VAL A 42 2.06 9.01 -1.86
C VAL A 42 0.91 8.16 -2.37
N LEU A 43 1.09 6.83 -2.41
CA LEU A 43 0.08 5.91 -2.91
C LEU A 43 -0.77 5.35 -1.77
N GLN A 44 -2.10 5.40 -1.93
CA GLN A 44 -3.09 4.71 -1.11
C GLN A 44 -3.71 3.58 -1.94
N PRO A 45 -3.19 2.34 -1.89
CA PRO A 45 -3.57 1.24 -2.79
C PRO A 45 -4.82 0.49 -2.31
N THR A 46 -5.88 1.22 -1.97
CA THR A 46 -7.10 0.63 -1.40
C THR A 46 -8.37 1.25 -1.97
N ARG A 47 -9.51 0.55 -1.80
CA ARG A 47 -10.83 1.10 -2.08
C ARG A 47 -11.17 2.25 -1.14
N ILE A 48 -12.05 3.15 -1.60
CA ILE A 48 -12.52 4.28 -0.79
C ILE A 48 -13.69 3.80 0.07
N VAL A 49 -13.36 3.31 1.28
CA VAL A 49 -14.31 2.88 2.30
C VAL A 49 -13.79 3.27 3.69
N PRO A 50 -14.66 3.60 4.68
CA PRO A 50 -14.24 4.17 5.98
C PRO A 50 -13.16 3.37 6.70
N ARG A 51 -13.25 2.04 6.67
CA ARG A 51 -12.25 1.17 7.34
C ARG A 51 -10.83 1.29 6.78
N LYS A 52 -10.64 1.93 5.63
CA LYS A 52 -9.32 2.13 5.02
C LYS A 52 -8.58 3.36 5.56
N GLY A 53 -9.28 4.23 6.34
CA GLY A 53 -8.66 5.34 7.05
C GLY A 53 -7.98 6.37 6.14
N ILE A 54 -8.56 6.65 4.96
CA ILE A 54 -7.95 7.56 3.96
C ILE A 54 -7.81 8.98 4.52
N GLU A 55 -8.65 9.38 5.44
CA GLU A 55 -8.52 10.64 6.19
C GLU A 55 -7.18 10.75 6.94
N LEU A 56 -6.63 9.64 7.42
CA LEU A 56 -5.29 9.60 8.04
C LEU A 56 -4.19 9.81 6.99
N ALA A 57 -4.34 9.25 5.79
CA ALA A 57 -3.42 9.51 4.68
C ALA A 57 -3.45 10.98 4.26
N ILE A 58 -4.64 11.59 4.14
CA ILE A 58 -4.81 13.03 3.85
C ILE A 58 -4.14 13.87 4.96
N SER A 59 -4.38 13.53 6.23
CA SER A 59 -3.77 14.22 7.37
C SER A 59 -2.25 14.14 7.34
N LEU A 60 -1.68 12.94 7.08
CA LEU A 60 -0.23 12.75 6.96
C LEU A 60 0.35 13.62 5.84
N CYS A 61 -0.19 13.49 4.62
CA CYS A 61 0.29 14.20 3.43
C CYS A 61 0.23 15.72 3.63
N SER A 62 -0.87 16.23 4.18
CA SER A 62 -1.02 17.65 4.48
C SER A 62 0.01 18.16 5.49
N LYS A 63 0.28 17.39 6.57
CA LYS A 63 1.29 17.75 7.57
C LYS A 63 2.71 17.71 7.00
N ILE A 64 3.02 16.73 6.16
CA ILE A 64 4.30 16.62 5.47
C ILE A 64 4.49 17.80 4.51
N GLN A 65 3.51 18.10 3.66
CA GLN A 65 3.57 19.18 2.69
C GLN A 65 3.85 20.55 3.34
N LYS A 66 3.30 20.78 4.55
CA LYS A 66 3.56 22.01 5.33
C LYS A 66 5.00 22.11 5.86
N LYS A 67 5.71 20.99 5.96
CA LYS A 67 7.07 20.92 6.54
C LYS A 67 8.16 20.73 5.48
N LEU A 68 7.82 20.11 4.37
CA LEU A 68 8.70 19.98 3.21
C LEU A 68 8.40 21.11 2.22
N ASP A 69 9.45 21.70 1.64
CA ASP A 69 9.31 22.61 0.49
C ASP A 69 9.14 21.78 -0.81
N LYS A 70 8.21 20.81 -0.78
CA LYS A 70 7.88 19.93 -1.91
C LYS A 70 6.37 19.70 -1.95
N LYS A 71 5.84 19.62 -3.16
CA LYS A 71 4.42 19.28 -3.36
C LYS A 71 4.21 17.79 -3.16
N ILE A 72 3.12 17.44 -2.47
CA ILE A 72 2.67 16.06 -2.26
C ILE A 72 1.42 15.82 -3.10
N CYS A 73 1.41 14.72 -3.82
CA CYS A 73 0.22 14.21 -4.49
C CYS A 73 -0.17 12.86 -3.86
N LEU A 74 -1.33 12.81 -3.22
CA LEU A 74 -1.91 11.55 -2.75
C LEU A 74 -2.67 10.89 -3.90
N VAL A 75 -2.27 9.69 -4.28
CA VAL A 75 -2.95 8.89 -5.32
C VAL A 75 -3.77 7.80 -4.64
N VAL A 76 -5.09 7.84 -4.77
CA VAL A 76 -6.01 6.80 -4.29
C VAL A 76 -6.41 5.94 -5.47
N SER A 77 -6.01 4.67 -5.46
CA SER A 77 -6.01 3.82 -6.66
C SER A 77 -7.35 3.20 -7.04
N HIS A 78 -8.31 3.11 -6.12
CA HIS A 78 -9.58 2.41 -6.37
C HIS A 78 -10.79 3.31 -6.19
N LEU A 79 -11.90 2.92 -6.80
CA LEU A 79 -13.20 3.58 -6.63
C LEU A 79 -13.77 3.35 -5.21
N TYR A 80 -14.79 4.13 -4.86
CA TYR A 80 -15.64 3.83 -3.72
C TYR A 80 -16.46 2.57 -4.01
N GLY A 81 -16.69 1.78 -2.96
CA GLY A 81 -17.50 0.56 -3.05
C GLY A 81 -18.99 0.85 -2.87
N ASP A 82 -19.78 -0.23 -2.75
CA ASP A 82 -21.24 -0.18 -2.56
C ASP A 82 -21.69 0.50 -1.25
N GLU A 83 -20.75 0.92 -0.40
CA GLU A 83 -21.00 1.60 0.89
C GLU A 83 -21.42 3.07 0.73
N GLY A 84 -21.59 3.57 -0.51
CA GLY A 84 -22.09 4.90 -0.82
C GLY A 84 -21.02 5.96 -1.07
N SER A 85 -21.45 7.11 -1.63
CA SER A 85 -20.55 8.22 -2.02
C SER A 85 -20.21 9.17 -0.87
N GLN A 86 -20.94 9.16 0.24
CA GLN A 86 -20.80 10.15 1.31
C GLN A 86 -19.37 10.23 1.86
N TYR A 87 -18.77 9.08 2.16
CA TYR A 87 -17.39 9.05 2.65
C TYR A 87 -16.40 9.63 1.63
N TYR A 88 -16.59 9.35 0.32
CA TYR A 88 -15.79 9.94 -0.74
C TYR A 88 -15.93 11.48 -0.77
N GLU A 89 -17.17 11.98 -0.69
CA GLU A 89 -17.45 13.43 -0.68
C GLU A 89 -16.79 14.12 0.52
N ASP A 90 -16.85 13.49 1.70
CA ASP A 90 -16.19 13.97 2.92
C ASP A 90 -14.66 14.02 2.76
N LEU A 91 -14.06 13.01 2.12
CA LEU A 91 -12.63 12.99 1.82
C LEU A 91 -12.22 14.07 0.82
N VAL A 92 -13.02 14.29 -0.24
CA VAL A 92 -12.77 15.37 -1.21
C VAL A 92 -12.79 16.73 -0.49
N LYS A 93 -13.77 16.96 0.36
CA LYS A 93 -13.86 18.19 1.17
C LYS A 93 -12.65 18.34 2.09
N LEU A 94 -12.26 17.27 2.80
CA LEU A 94 -11.11 17.26 3.68
C LEU A 94 -9.79 17.58 2.94
N ALA A 95 -9.63 17.04 1.73
CA ALA A 95 -8.47 17.31 0.89
C ALA A 95 -8.40 18.79 0.48
N LEU A 96 -9.54 19.38 0.06
CA LEU A 96 -9.64 20.80 -0.31
C LEU A 96 -9.35 21.72 0.89
N GLU A 97 -9.92 21.44 2.06
CA GLU A 97 -9.68 22.20 3.29
C GLU A 97 -8.20 22.20 3.70
N ASN A 98 -7.50 21.13 3.36
CA ASN A 98 -6.06 20.98 3.63
C ASN A 98 -5.17 21.46 2.47
N SER A 99 -5.73 21.97 1.37
CA SER A 99 -4.99 22.35 0.16
C SER A 99 -4.06 21.22 -0.36
N LEU A 100 -4.50 19.96 -0.20
CA LEU A 100 -3.77 18.79 -0.65
C LEU A 100 -4.28 18.35 -2.01
N LYS A 101 -3.37 18.11 -2.94
CA LYS A 101 -3.68 17.48 -4.21
C LYS A 101 -3.94 15.98 -3.99
N VAL A 102 -5.15 15.53 -4.35
CA VAL A 102 -5.51 14.12 -4.36
C VAL A 102 -5.94 13.73 -5.76
N VAL A 103 -5.35 12.66 -6.28
CA VAL A 103 -5.74 12.02 -7.53
C VAL A 103 -6.58 10.80 -7.20
N TRP A 104 -7.86 10.86 -7.54
CA TRP A 104 -8.82 9.77 -7.39
C TRP A 104 -8.75 8.89 -8.65
N ALA A 105 -7.78 7.97 -8.68
CA ALA A 105 -7.41 7.24 -9.88
C ALA A 105 -8.32 6.04 -10.21
N GLY A 106 -9.37 5.79 -9.44
CA GLY A 106 -10.16 4.56 -9.51
C GLY A 106 -10.76 4.24 -10.88
N GLU A 107 -11.11 5.24 -11.70
CA GLU A 107 -11.59 5.02 -13.07
C GLU A 107 -10.49 4.69 -14.07
N ARG A 108 -9.24 4.92 -13.69
CA ARG A 108 -8.04 4.70 -14.52
C ARG A 108 -7.19 3.54 -14.03
N VAL A 109 -7.65 2.82 -12.98
CA VAL A 109 -6.98 1.67 -12.39
C VAL A 109 -7.92 0.47 -12.38
N GLY A 110 -7.49 -0.65 -12.97
CA GLY A 110 -8.29 -1.87 -13.10
C GLY A 110 -7.46 -3.13 -12.81
N GLU A 111 -8.14 -4.27 -12.78
CA GLU A 111 -7.50 -5.58 -12.65
C GLU A 111 -6.58 -5.89 -13.84
N SER A 112 -6.93 -5.35 -15.02
CA SER A 112 -6.21 -5.54 -16.27
C SER A 112 -5.96 -4.22 -16.97
N ARG A 113 -4.82 -4.15 -17.65
CA ARG A 113 -4.47 -3.05 -18.56
C ARG A 113 -5.42 -2.99 -19.75
N GLY A 114 -5.70 -1.81 -20.28
CA GLY A 114 -6.59 -1.62 -21.41
C GLY A 114 -6.98 -0.18 -21.64
N LEU A 115 -8.16 0.03 -22.20
CA LEU A 115 -8.80 1.32 -22.36
C LEU A 115 -10.19 1.29 -21.73
N ASN A 116 -10.60 2.40 -21.12
CA ASN A 116 -11.97 2.58 -20.66
C ASN A 116 -12.92 2.95 -21.82
N HIS A 117 -14.20 3.13 -21.53
CA HIS A 117 -15.21 3.51 -22.54
C HIS A 117 -14.95 4.86 -23.19
N ALA A 118 -14.20 5.75 -22.56
CA ALA A 118 -13.80 7.04 -23.10
C ALA A 118 -12.50 6.96 -23.95
N GLY A 119 -11.94 5.76 -24.12
CA GLY A 119 -10.68 5.55 -24.84
C GLY A 119 -9.43 5.94 -24.03
N GLU A 120 -9.56 6.17 -22.74
CA GLU A 120 -8.45 6.49 -21.86
C GLU A 120 -7.79 5.22 -21.34
N LYS A 121 -6.49 5.30 -21.13
CA LYS A 121 -5.65 4.19 -20.66
C LYS A 121 -6.00 3.74 -19.25
N ILE A 122 -6.22 2.43 -19.07
CA ILE A 122 -6.38 1.78 -17.78
C ILE A 122 -5.04 1.15 -17.37
N TYR A 123 -4.60 1.48 -16.18
CA TYR A 123 -3.40 0.94 -15.56
C TYR A 123 -3.77 -0.21 -14.61
N ASN A 124 -2.86 -1.16 -14.45
CA ASN A 124 -2.93 -2.06 -13.32
C ASN A 124 -2.29 -1.40 -12.09
N LEU A 125 -2.70 -1.77 -10.89
CA LEU A 125 -2.10 -1.23 -9.67
C LEU A 125 -0.57 -1.45 -9.62
N TRP A 126 -0.10 -2.55 -10.19
CA TRP A 126 1.33 -2.87 -10.28
C TRP A 126 2.12 -1.92 -11.22
N ASP A 127 1.45 -1.20 -12.12
CA ASP A 127 2.07 -0.12 -12.91
C ASP A 127 2.31 1.13 -12.07
N ILE A 128 1.57 1.29 -10.97
CA ILE A 128 1.59 2.50 -10.15
C ILE A 128 2.58 2.37 -8.98
N TYR A 129 2.72 1.18 -8.38
CA TYR A 129 3.68 0.98 -7.30
C TYR A 129 5.10 1.47 -7.63
N PRO A 130 5.68 1.21 -8.83
CA PRO A 130 7.00 1.73 -9.18
C PRO A 130 7.11 3.25 -9.11
N MET A 131 6.02 3.98 -9.39
CA MET A 131 5.95 5.45 -9.40
C MET A 131 5.80 6.07 -8.01
N ALA A 132 5.41 5.28 -7.01
CA ALA A 132 5.20 5.77 -5.66
C ALA A 132 6.54 6.02 -4.94
N ASP A 133 6.65 7.16 -4.28
CA ASP A 133 7.77 7.48 -3.39
C ASP A 133 7.51 6.94 -1.97
N PHE A 134 6.23 6.85 -1.58
CA PHE A 134 5.78 6.35 -0.29
C PHE A 134 4.40 5.71 -0.40
N VAL A 135 4.08 4.75 0.45
CA VAL A 135 2.75 4.11 0.49
C VAL A 135 2.10 4.38 1.85
N THR A 136 0.79 4.60 1.85
CA THR A 136 -0.01 4.67 3.07
C THR A 136 -0.96 3.49 3.16
N TYR A 137 -0.95 2.82 4.30
CA TYR A 137 -1.85 1.71 4.63
C TYR A 137 -2.47 1.91 6.03
N PRO A 138 -3.24 3.02 6.23
CA PRO A 138 -3.77 3.40 7.52
C PRO A 138 -5.07 2.68 7.89
N SER A 139 -5.29 1.49 7.32
CA SER A 139 -6.51 0.71 7.53
C SER A 139 -6.78 0.46 9.01
N LEU A 140 -8.01 0.72 9.44
CA LEU A 140 -8.45 0.50 10.81
C LEU A 140 -8.73 -0.98 11.09
N TYR A 141 -9.12 -1.70 10.04
CA TYR A 141 -9.47 -3.12 10.09
C TYR A 141 -9.18 -3.80 8.74
N GLU A 142 -8.54 -4.97 8.79
CA GLU A 142 -8.26 -5.85 7.65
C GLU A 142 -8.39 -7.32 8.04
N GLY A 143 -8.74 -8.17 7.06
CA GLY A 143 -8.69 -9.62 7.23
C GLY A 143 -7.26 -10.14 7.26
N PHE A 144 -6.38 -9.60 6.40
CA PHE A 144 -4.94 -9.87 6.38
C PHE A 144 -4.14 -8.63 5.96
N GLY A 145 -4.31 -8.13 4.72
CA GLY A 145 -3.61 -6.93 4.24
C GLY A 145 -2.78 -7.17 2.99
N ASN A 146 -3.40 -7.69 1.91
CA ASN A 146 -2.69 -7.99 0.67
C ASN A 146 -1.93 -6.81 0.10
N ALA A 147 -2.55 -5.62 0.08
CA ALA A 147 -1.89 -4.41 -0.43
C ALA A 147 -0.69 -3.96 0.44
N LEU A 148 -0.64 -4.35 1.72
CA LEU A 148 0.55 -4.16 2.55
C LEU A 148 1.68 -5.09 2.10
N LEU A 149 1.39 -6.38 1.87
CA LEU A 149 2.40 -7.31 1.35
C LEU A 149 2.87 -6.93 -0.05
N GLU A 150 1.96 -6.46 -0.93
CA GLU A 150 2.31 -5.89 -2.24
C GLU A 150 3.30 -4.73 -2.08
N THR A 151 3.09 -3.87 -1.09
CA THR A 151 3.99 -2.74 -0.82
C THR A 151 5.41 -3.22 -0.52
N PHE A 152 5.57 -4.27 0.28
CA PHE A 152 6.88 -4.89 0.55
C PHE A 152 7.47 -5.57 -0.68
N TYR A 153 6.62 -6.26 -1.45
CA TYR A 153 6.99 -6.91 -2.71
C TYR A 153 7.52 -5.92 -3.76
N PHE A 154 6.94 -4.72 -3.82
CA PHE A 154 7.41 -3.62 -4.68
C PHE A 154 8.52 -2.77 -4.04
N SER A 155 9.06 -3.18 -2.89
CA SER A 155 10.13 -2.47 -2.16
C SER A 155 9.80 -1.00 -1.94
N LYS A 156 8.61 -0.70 -1.40
CA LYS A 156 8.19 0.67 -1.09
C LYS A 156 8.18 0.93 0.42
N PRO A 157 8.66 2.10 0.86
CA PRO A 157 8.50 2.52 2.25
C PRO A 157 7.02 2.79 2.55
N VAL A 158 6.57 2.47 3.75
CA VAL A 158 5.15 2.49 4.07
C VAL A 158 4.83 2.97 5.48
N LEU A 159 3.66 3.65 5.59
CA LEU A 159 2.97 3.85 6.85
C LEU A 159 1.89 2.78 7.03
N VAL A 160 1.83 2.16 8.21
CA VAL A 160 0.84 1.16 8.58
C VAL A 160 0.13 1.57 9.87
N ASN A 161 -1.21 1.49 9.87
CA ASN A 161 -1.94 1.49 11.13
C ASN A 161 -1.87 0.10 11.75
N ARG A 162 -1.61 0.02 13.07
CA ARG A 162 -1.45 -1.25 13.80
C ARG A 162 -2.81 -1.89 14.10
N TYR A 163 -3.57 -2.30 13.04
CA TYR A 163 -4.79 -3.10 13.20
C TYR A 163 -4.49 -4.50 13.78
N GLN A 164 -5.51 -5.16 14.33
CA GLN A 164 -5.31 -6.38 15.13
C GLN A 164 -4.53 -7.47 14.39
N VAL A 165 -4.91 -7.82 13.16
CA VAL A 165 -4.22 -8.87 12.38
C VAL A 165 -2.79 -8.48 12.05
N TYR A 166 -2.50 -7.18 11.82
CA TYR A 166 -1.12 -6.72 11.65
C TYR A 166 -0.28 -6.98 12.90
N LYS A 167 -0.80 -6.66 14.09
CA LYS A 167 -0.11 -6.88 15.38
C LYS A 167 0.15 -8.36 15.65
N ASP A 168 -0.82 -9.22 15.31
CA ASP A 168 -0.76 -10.64 15.65
C ASP A 168 0.05 -11.44 14.62
N ASP A 169 -0.11 -11.15 13.32
CA ASP A 169 0.33 -12.04 12.24
C ASP A 169 1.44 -11.45 11.33
N ILE A 170 1.69 -10.12 11.37
CA ILE A 170 2.65 -9.47 10.47
C ILE A 170 3.77 -8.78 11.25
N GLU A 171 3.45 -7.94 12.22
CA GLU A 171 4.42 -7.16 13.00
C GLU A 171 5.50 -8.03 13.67
N PRO A 172 5.20 -9.26 14.18
CA PRO A 172 6.21 -10.12 14.82
C PRO A 172 7.37 -10.55 13.91
N TYR A 173 7.21 -10.45 12.59
CA TYR A 173 8.31 -10.72 11.64
C TYR A 173 9.35 -9.59 11.59
N GLY A 174 9.08 -8.43 12.18
CA GLY A 174 10.04 -7.36 12.30
C GLY A 174 10.17 -6.46 11.08
N PHE A 175 9.09 -6.26 10.33
CA PHE A 175 9.07 -5.29 9.22
C PHE A 175 9.40 -3.86 9.69
N LYS A 176 10.22 -3.16 8.92
CA LYS A 176 10.54 -1.75 9.11
C LYS A 176 9.49 -0.87 8.44
N VAL A 177 8.66 -0.21 9.23
CA VAL A 177 7.54 0.62 8.77
C VAL A 177 7.36 1.85 9.66
N VAL A 178 6.75 2.89 9.15
CA VAL A 178 6.20 3.96 10.00
C VAL A 178 4.87 3.47 10.55
N SER A 179 4.80 3.17 11.83
CA SER A 179 3.57 2.63 12.45
C SER A 179 2.77 3.71 13.18
N ILE A 180 1.44 3.56 13.15
CA ILE A 180 0.50 4.39 13.92
C ILE A 180 -0.52 3.53 14.65
N ASP A 181 -1.10 4.08 15.70
CA ASP A 181 -2.25 3.52 16.43
C ASP A 181 -3.46 4.47 16.31
N GLY A 182 -4.01 4.60 15.09
CA GLY A 182 -5.24 5.36 14.81
C GLY A 182 -5.06 6.86 14.65
N GLU A 183 -3.85 7.43 14.83
CA GLU A 183 -3.62 8.88 14.70
C GLU A 183 -2.27 9.22 14.06
N ILE A 184 -2.21 10.38 13.42
CA ILE A 184 -0.97 10.93 12.83
C ILE A 184 -0.33 11.90 13.84
N THR A 185 0.71 11.42 14.51
CA THR A 185 1.48 12.20 15.48
C THR A 185 2.58 13.04 14.81
N GLU A 186 3.20 13.96 15.57
CA GLU A 186 4.37 14.68 15.09
C GLU A 186 5.59 13.77 14.82
N ASN A 187 5.73 12.68 15.57
CA ASN A 187 6.78 11.68 15.34
C ASN A 187 6.51 10.92 14.03
N THR A 188 5.26 10.52 13.76
CA THR A 188 4.87 9.92 12.49
C THR A 188 5.27 10.77 11.30
N VAL A 189 4.97 12.08 11.36
CA VAL A 189 5.34 13.03 10.31
C VAL A 189 6.85 13.14 10.14
N LYS A 190 7.59 13.24 11.26
CA LYS A 190 9.07 13.33 11.26
C LYS A 190 9.71 12.08 10.65
N ASP A 191 9.25 10.88 11.03
CA ASP A 191 9.78 9.62 10.53
C ASP A 191 9.49 9.44 9.04
N THR A 192 8.29 9.82 8.59
CA THR A 192 7.95 9.81 7.15
C THR A 192 8.81 10.79 6.36
N ILE A 193 9.03 12.02 6.86
CA ILE A 193 9.91 13.00 6.21
C ILE A 193 11.34 12.47 6.11
N LYS A 194 11.84 11.82 7.16
CA LYS A 194 13.18 11.22 7.15
C LYS A 194 13.32 10.20 6.02
N LEU A 195 12.34 9.31 5.86
CA LEU A 195 12.31 8.34 4.75
C LEU A 195 12.23 9.03 3.38
N LEU A 196 11.40 10.06 3.23
CA LEU A 196 11.28 10.81 1.96
C LEU A 196 12.53 11.65 1.60
N SER A 197 13.48 11.77 2.52
CA SER A 197 14.68 12.61 2.37
C SER A 197 16.00 11.81 2.42
N ASP A 198 15.95 10.50 2.63
CA ASP A 198 17.12 9.64 2.83
C ASP A 198 16.97 8.33 2.03
N ASP A 199 17.46 8.35 0.80
CA ASP A 199 17.38 7.20 -0.12
C ASP A 199 18.10 5.97 0.45
N SER A 200 19.19 6.15 1.21
CA SER A 200 19.91 5.05 1.84
C SER A 200 19.08 4.36 2.92
N LEU A 201 18.33 5.13 3.70
CA LEU A 201 17.41 4.60 4.70
C LEU A 201 16.24 3.88 4.04
N VAL A 202 15.71 4.40 2.93
CA VAL A 202 14.68 3.73 2.13
C VAL A 202 15.19 2.39 1.63
N GLU A 203 16.38 2.36 1.01
CA GLU A 203 16.99 1.13 0.50
C GLU A 203 17.20 0.10 1.63
N GLU A 204 17.72 0.51 2.77
CA GLU A 204 17.89 -0.36 3.95
C GLU A 204 16.55 -0.98 4.39
N TRP A 205 15.52 -0.15 4.58
CA TRP A 205 14.23 -0.63 5.07
C TRP A 205 13.50 -1.51 4.05
N THR A 206 13.50 -1.12 2.80
CA THR A 206 12.77 -1.87 1.76
C THR A 206 13.45 -3.17 1.41
N THR A 207 14.79 -3.23 1.40
CA THR A 207 15.55 -4.49 1.22
C THR A 207 15.29 -5.45 2.37
N HIS A 208 15.31 -4.95 3.61
CA HIS A 208 14.98 -5.75 4.79
C HIS A 208 13.55 -6.31 4.72
N ASN A 209 12.57 -5.47 4.39
CA ASN A 209 11.18 -5.88 4.28
C ASN A 209 10.95 -6.90 3.15
N TYR A 210 11.62 -6.70 2.01
CA TYR A 210 11.55 -7.63 0.89
C TYR A 210 12.07 -9.02 1.29
N SER A 211 13.19 -9.10 2.00
CA SER A 211 13.78 -10.36 2.47
C SER A 211 12.84 -11.11 3.44
N ILE A 212 12.21 -10.39 4.37
CA ILE A 212 11.19 -10.99 5.26
C ILE A 212 10.00 -11.49 4.44
N CYS A 213 9.53 -10.69 3.49
CA CYS A 213 8.37 -11.05 2.68
C CYS A 213 8.66 -12.30 1.83
N GLU A 214 9.86 -12.41 1.24
CA GLU A 214 10.32 -13.58 0.51
C GLU A 214 10.40 -14.84 1.40
N GLU A 215 10.89 -14.70 2.63
CA GLU A 215 11.02 -15.81 3.56
C GLU A 215 9.66 -16.34 4.06
N TYR A 216 8.73 -15.43 4.42
CA TYR A 216 7.50 -15.80 5.12
C TYR A 216 6.23 -15.73 4.28
N PHE A 217 6.26 -15.13 3.09
CA PHE A 217 5.09 -14.91 2.24
C PHE A 217 5.31 -15.30 0.77
N SER A 218 6.16 -16.32 0.52
CA SER A 218 6.49 -16.79 -0.84
C SER A 218 5.73 -18.06 -1.24
N HIS A 219 5.58 -18.27 -2.56
CA HIS A 219 5.07 -19.52 -3.13
C HIS A 219 5.91 -20.73 -2.65
N LYS A 220 7.22 -20.56 -2.45
CA LYS A 220 8.10 -21.60 -1.92
C LYS A 220 7.68 -22.05 -0.52
N LEU A 221 7.37 -21.10 0.38
CA LEU A 221 6.86 -21.41 1.71
C LEU A 221 5.50 -22.11 1.63
N LEU A 222 4.58 -21.61 0.81
CA LEU A 222 3.27 -22.21 0.61
C LEU A 222 3.40 -23.67 0.20
N ARG A 223 4.22 -23.94 -0.82
CA ARG A 223 4.46 -25.32 -1.32
C ARG A 223 4.95 -26.23 -0.21
N SER A 224 6.00 -25.83 0.53
CA SER A 224 6.57 -26.65 1.61
C SER A 224 5.58 -26.89 2.75
N THR A 225 4.72 -25.91 3.04
CA THR A 225 3.67 -26.04 4.08
C THR A 225 2.60 -27.03 3.64
N LEU A 226 2.13 -26.94 2.39
CA LEU A 226 1.14 -27.86 1.82
C LEU A 226 1.68 -29.29 1.76
N GLU A 227 2.92 -29.50 1.33
CA GLU A 227 3.55 -30.82 1.32
C GLU A 227 3.59 -31.46 2.71
N LYS A 228 3.94 -30.69 3.74
CA LYS A 228 3.93 -31.17 5.13
C LYS A 228 2.51 -31.54 5.62
N LEU A 229 1.51 -30.74 5.24
CA LEU A 229 0.11 -31.01 5.63
C LEU A 229 -0.43 -32.26 4.95
N VAL A 230 -0.15 -32.46 3.67
CA VAL A 230 -0.55 -33.64 2.91
C VAL A 230 0.13 -34.88 3.48
N SER A 231 1.43 -34.85 3.74
CA SER A 231 2.16 -35.98 4.32
C SER A 231 1.58 -36.43 5.68
N ARG A 232 1.25 -35.47 6.56
CA ARG A 232 0.60 -35.75 7.85
C ARG A 232 -0.82 -36.34 7.75
N SER A 233 -1.52 -36.07 6.65
CA SER A 233 -2.88 -36.57 6.43
C SER A 233 -2.91 -37.99 5.85
N LEU A 234 -1.77 -38.52 5.42
CA LEU A 234 -1.60 -39.87 4.85
C LEU A 234 -1.04 -40.88 5.87
N GLU A 235 -0.60 -40.41 7.04
CA GLU A 235 -0.23 -41.23 8.21
C GLU A 235 -1.43 -41.46 9.14
#